data_46baf4f6fb317ed38ddb32c8c8b4616f
#
_entry.id   46baf4f6fb317ed38ddb32c8c8b4616f
#
_cell.length_a   1.000
_cell.length_b   1.000
_cell.length_c   1.000
_cell.angle_alpha   90.00
_cell.angle_beta   90.00
_cell.angle_gamma   90.00
#
_symmetry.space_group_name_H-M   'P 1'
#
loop_
_entity.id
_entity.type
_entity.pdbx_description
1 polymer ?
#
loop_
_entity_poly.entity_id
_entity_poly.type
_entity_poly.pdbx_seq_one_letter_code
_entity_poly.pdbx_strand_id
1 'polypeptide(L)'
;MSLSSSTPPAGRRAALAAVALALLAGMGAAPAWAQSANLGDGFLCCNMRTDGKTWISDSNYLEKESVTLPAGTPLRHDGYGRQRVHVIIDGKRFTIGNDYSRTLKLDEFARRYIVAEDPRPKIAALPPAVRAAVEAFKVAPGMTREQVILAIGYPMTSENPSLEAAEWRYWLHSFNPFVVRFDASGRVATVESDPETLARVFVR
;
A
#
# COMPACT_ATOMS: atom_id res chain seq x y z
N MET A 1 -44.49 -32.81 88.46
CA MET A 1 -44.54 -31.39 88.71
C MET A 1 -44.43 -30.69 87.42
N SER A 2 -45.49 -30.17 86.92
CA SER A 2 -45.63 -29.46 85.65
C SER A 2 -45.14 -28.04 85.72
N LEU A 3 -44.56 -27.54 84.69
CA LEU A 3 -44.62 -26.15 84.31
C LEU A 3 -44.68 -25.95 82.83
N SER A 4 -45.81 -25.41 82.42
CA SER A 4 -46.16 -24.91 81.09
C SER A 4 -45.27 -23.76 80.64
N SER A 5 -44.95 -23.73 79.42
CA SER A 5 -44.37 -22.54 78.73
C SER A 5 -45.21 -22.20 77.51
N SER A 6 -45.81 -21.06 77.54
CA SER A 6 -46.60 -20.43 76.46
C SER A 6 -45.76 -19.69 75.46
N THR A 7 -45.99 -19.96 74.19
CA THR A 7 -45.38 -19.25 73.06
C THR A 7 -46.20 -18.01 72.67
N PRO A 8 -45.57 -16.88 72.35
CA PRO A 8 -46.27 -15.75 71.74
C PRO A 8 -46.15 -15.73 70.23
N PRO A 9 -47.01 -15.04 69.49
CA PRO A 9 -47.20 -15.19 68.07
C PRO A 9 -46.22 -14.38 67.18
N ALA A 10 -46.00 -14.93 66.02
CA ALA A 10 -45.13 -14.36 65.01
C ALA A 10 -45.65 -13.07 64.35
N GLY A 11 -44.83 -12.04 64.43
CA GLY A 11 -45.06 -10.77 63.72
C GLY A 11 -44.66 -10.89 62.26
N ARG A 12 -45.60 -10.58 61.38
CA ARG A 12 -45.36 -10.42 59.94
C ARG A 12 -44.45 -9.22 59.68
N ARG A 13 -43.20 -9.46 59.20
CA ARG A 13 -42.38 -8.42 58.63
C ARG A 13 -42.55 -8.47 57.12
N ALA A 14 -43.14 -7.43 56.55
CA ALA A 14 -43.23 -7.19 55.11
C ALA A 14 -41.82 -6.95 54.56
N ALA A 15 -41.36 -7.83 53.66
CA ALA A 15 -40.13 -7.61 52.89
C ALA A 15 -40.45 -6.73 51.69
N LEU A 16 -39.97 -5.49 51.72
CA LEU A 16 -39.92 -4.62 50.55
C LEU A 16 -38.83 -5.12 49.63
N ALA A 17 -39.21 -5.76 48.52
CA ALA A 17 -38.31 -6.10 47.45
C ALA A 17 -37.94 -4.84 46.66
N ALA A 18 -36.72 -4.36 46.85
CA ALA A 18 -36.13 -3.32 45.99
C ALA A 18 -35.75 -3.94 44.66
N VAL A 19 -36.52 -3.64 43.61
CA VAL A 19 -36.17 -3.95 42.23
C VAL A 19 -35.09 -2.97 41.80
N ALA A 20 -33.84 -3.41 41.85
CA ALA A 20 -32.71 -2.68 41.22
C ALA A 20 -32.78 -2.86 39.70
N LEU A 21 -33.26 -1.84 39.00
CA LEU A 21 -33.23 -1.76 37.54
C LEU A 21 -31.79 -1.49 37.10
N ALA A 22 -31.06 -2.56 36.75
CA ALA A 22 -29.75 -2.45 36.14
C ALA A 22 -29.91 -1.94 34.69
N LEU A 23 -29.72 -0.65 34.50
CA LEU A 23 -29.49 -0.05 33.17
C LEU A 23 -28.15 -0.54 32.65
N LEU A 24 -28.17 -1.64 31.91
CA LEU A 24 -27.08 -2.03 31.03
C LEU A 24 -27.00 -0.95 29.93
N ALA A 25 -26.14 0.05 30.14
CA ALA A 25 -25.68 0.93 29.10
C ALA A 25 -24.94 0.05 28.08
N GLY A 26 -25.64 -0.37 27.02
CA GLY A 26 -25.04 -0.97 25.86
C GLY A 26 -24.08 0.05 25.26
N MET A 27 -22.80 -0.10 25.56
CA MET A 27 -21.72 0.50 24.74
C MET A 27 -21.83 -0.13 23.36
N GLY A 28 -22.65 0.45 22.51
CA GLY A 28 -22.67 0.15 21.09
C GLY A 28 -21.26 0.39 20.59
N ALA A 29 -20.53 -0.71 20.32
CA ALA A 29 -19.34 -0.62 19.51
C ALA A 29 -19.77 0.08 18.22
N ALA A 30 -19.30 1.31 18.01
CA ALA A 30 -19.46 1.99 16.75
C ALA A 30 -18.95 1.02 15.67
N PRO A 31 -19.71 0.81 14.57
CA PRO A 31 -19.20 0.00 13.48
C PRO A 31 -17.87 0.64 13.07
N ALA A 32 -16.81 -0.12 13.19
CA ALA A 32 -15.51 0.24 12.64
C ALA A 32 -15.67 0.28 11.12
N TRP A 33 -16.21 1.37 10.60
CA TRP A 33 -15.96 1.77 9.24
C TRP A 33 -14.44 1.86 9.18
N ALA A 34 -13.84 0.94 8.44
CA ALA A 34 -12.41 0.87 8.31
C ALA A 34 -11.91 2.26 7.88
N GLN A 35 -11.54 3.07 8.84
CA GLN A 35 -10.81 4.29 8.60
C GLN A 35 -9.50 3.80 8.01
N SER A 36 -9.31 4.07 6.72
CA SER A 36 -8.05 3.76 6.05
C SER A 36 -6.93 4.33 6.90
N ALA A 37 -6.09 3.44 7.46
CA ALA A 37 -5.12 3.83 8.47
C ALA A 37 -4.19 4.91 7.93
N ASN A 38 -3.94 5.96 8.73
CA ASN A 38 -2.87 6.90 8.42
C ASN A 38 -1.54 6.14 8.50
N LEU A 39 -0.77 6.14 7.41
CA LEU A 39 0.52 5.45 7.33
C LEU A 39 1.67 6.26 7.94
N GLY A 40 1.44 7.54 8.33
CA GLY A 40 2.44 8.40 8.94
C GLY A 40 3.55 8.83 8.00
N ASP A 41 4.72 9.06 8.57
CA ASP A 41 5.95 9.32 7.83
C ASP A 41 6.51 8.02 7.24
N GLY A 42 7.11 8.11 6.06
CA GLY A 42 7.67 6.96 5.36
C GLY A 42 8.45 7.39 4.13
N PHE A 43 8.60 6.45 3.23
CA PHE A 43 9.38 6.63 2.01
C PHE A 43 8.61 6.11 0.80
N LEU A 44 8.90 6.68 -0.36
CA LEU A 44 8.43 6.12 -1.63
C LEU A 44 9.09 4.76 -1.86
N CYS A 45 8.29 3.73 -2.14
CA CYS A 45 8.75 2.34 -2.28
C CYS A 45 9.80 2.14 -3.37
N CYS A 46 9.65 2.88 -4.43
CA CYS A 46 10.16 2.55 -5.75
C CYS A 46 10.27 3.83 -6.58
N ASN A 47 10.96 3.73 -7.70
CA ASN A 47 11.08 4.85 -8.62
C ASN A 47 9.73 5.18 -9.27
N MET A 48 9.30 6.43 -9.13
CA MET A 48 8.05 6.93 -9.71
C MET A 48 8.30 8.21 -10.51
N ARG A 49 7.31 8.59 -11.31
CA ARG A 49 7.32 9.83 -12.08
C ARG A 49 6.12 10.68 -11.72
N THR A 50 6.31 11.98 -11.74
CA THR A 50 5.23 12.96 -11.66
C THR A 50 4.95 13.55 -13.02
N ASP A 51 3.82 14.22 -13.15
CA ASP A 51 3.46 15.09 -14.30
C ASP A 51 4.25 16.40 -14.35
N GLY A 52 5.37 16.52 -13.63
CA GLY A 52 6.12 17.76 -13.46
C GLY A 52 5.48 18.74 -12.46
N LYS A 53 4.34 18.41 -11.86
CA LYS A 53 3.63 19.22 -10.86
C LYS A 53 3.44 18.46 -9.55
N THR A 54 2.32 17.74 -9.37
CA THR A 54 1.99 17.07 -8.11
C THR A 54 1.27 15.73 -8.31
N TRP A 55 1.07 15.32 -9.54
CA TRP A 55 0.40 14.08 -9.88
C TRP A 55 1.40 12.94 -10.09
N ILE A 56 1.15 11.80 -9.44
CA ILE A 56 1.89 10.55 -9.59
C ILE A 56 0.88 9.49 -10.03
N SER A 57 0.98 8.98 -11.25
CA SER A 57 0.10 7.90 -11.71
C SER A 57 0.68 6.54 -11.38
N ASP A 58 -0.18 5.55 -11.04
CA ASP A 58 0.21 4.15 -10.88
C ASP A 58 0.67 3.49 -12.20
N SER A 59 0.38 4.10 -13.36
CA SER A 59 0.94 3.70 -14.65
C SER A 59 2.43 4.02 -14.79
N ASN A 60 2.93 4.97 -14.02
CA ASN A 60 4.32 5.43 -14.03
C ASN A 60 4.85 5.82 -15.42
N TYR A 61 3.99 6.39 -16.27
CA TYR A 61 4.33 6.76 -17.64
C TYR A 61 5.46 7.77 -17.72
N LEU A 62 6.29 7.64 -18.77
CA LEU A 62 7.30 8.61 -19.13
C LEU A 62 6.69 9.66 -20.08
N GLU A 63 6.18 10.74 -19.52
CA GLU A 63 5.66 11.88 -20.28
C GLU A 63 6.78 12.91 -20.54
N LYS A 64 6.54 13.83 -21.48
CA LYS A 64 7.53 14.85 -21.87
C LYS A 64 8.01 15.71 -20.71
N GLU A 65 7.10 16.02 -19.79
CA GLU A 65 7.36 16.88 -18.63
C GLU A 65 7.53 16.10 -17.33
N SER A 66 7.67 14.77 -17.42
CA SER A 66 7.82 13.93 -16.24
C SER A 66 9.06 14.29 -15.44
N VAL A 67 8.89 14.39 -14.13
CA VAL A 67 9.98 14.52 -13.16
C VAL A 67 10.07 13.23 -12.37
N THR A 68 11.29 12.73 -12.19
CA THR A 68 11.53 11.48 -11.45
C THR A 68 11.52 11.72 -9.94
N LEU A 69 10.87 10.81 -9.22
CA LEU A 69 10.94 10.66 -7.78
C LEU A 69 11.62 9.33 -7.47
N PRO A 70 12.87 9.34 -7.00
CA PRO A 70 13.60 8.11 -6.70
C PRO A 70 12.96 7.32 -5.55
N ALA A 71 13.15 6.00 -5.58
CA ALA A 71 12.89 5.15 -4.42
C ALA A 71 13.60 5.71 -3.18
N GLY A 72 12.91 5.71 -2.03
CA GLY A 72 13.44 6.31 -0.80
C GLY A 72 13.24 7.83 -0.68
N THR A 73 12.50 8.47 -1.60
CA THR A 73 12.06 9.85 -1.41
C THR A 73 11.23 9.93 -0.12
N PRO A 74 11.63 10.73 0.88
CA PRO A 74 10.87 10.88 2.12
C PRO A 74 9.50 11.49 1.83
N LEU A 75 8.48 10.97 2.49
CA LEU A 75 7.12 11.47 2.36
C LEU A 75 6.34 11.28 3.67
N ARG A 76 5.23 12.00 3.81
CA ARG A 76 4.25 11.80 4.86
C ARG A 76 2.88 11.55 4.25
N HIS A 77 2.19 10.51 4.70
CA HIS A 77 0.81 10.25 4.30
C HIS A 77 -0.10 11.38 4.77
N ASP A 78 -0.89 11.94 3.86
CA ASP A 78 -1.78 13.09 4.09
C ASP A 78 -3.26 12.78 3.79
N GLY A 79 -3.61 11.50 3.91
CA GLY A 79 -4.98 11.03 3.79
C GLY A 79 -5.37 10.48 2.43
N TYR A 80 -6.65 10.20 2.29
CA TYR A 80 -7.24 9.52 1.15
C TYR A 80 -8.30 10.40 0.48
N GLY A 81 -8.41 10.27 -0.83
CA GLY A 81 -9.52 10.77 -1.63
C GLY A 81 -10.22 9.63 -2.37
N ARG A 82 -11.11 9.95 -3.31
CA ARG A 82 -11.71 8.93 -4.17
C ARG A 82 -10.66 8.39 -5.14
N GLN A 83 -10.23 7.12 -4.95
CA GLN A 83 -9.15 6.47 -5.72
C GLN A 83 -7.82 7.27 -5.70
N ARG A 84 -7.55 7.96 -4.58
CA ARG A 84 -6.38 8.84 -4.44
C ARG A 84 -5.74 8.65 -3.08
N VAL A 85 -4.42 8.64 -3.06
CA VAL A 85 -3.61 8.69 -1.84
C VAL A 85 -2.85 10.01 -1.86
N HIS A 86 -3.02 10.81 -0.81
CA HIS A 86 -2.34 12.10 -0.68
C HIS A 86 -1.09 11.95 0.18
N VAL A 87 -0.02 12.59 -0.25
CA VAL A 87 1.27 12.59 0.45
C VAL A 87 1.89 13.98 0.43
N ILE A 88 2.70 14.29 1.43
CA ILE A 88 3.54 15.49 1.46
C ILE A 88 4.96 15.06 1.14
N ILE A 89 5.56 15.67 0.13
CA ILE A 89 6.96 15.51 -0.27
C ILE A 89 7.57 16.92 -0.29
N ASP A 90 8.65 17.14 0.44
CA ASP A 90 9.33 18.46 0.56
C ASP A 90 8.35 19.61 0.86
N GLY A 91 7.39 19.38 1.77
CA GLY A 91 6.39 20.35 2.19
C GLY A 91 5.26 20.60 1.18
N LYS A 92 5.30 19.99 0.00
CA LYS A 92 4.29 20.13 -1.05
C LYS A 92 3.38 18.88 -1.11
N ARG A 93 2.08 19.10 -1.28
CA ARG A 93 1.11 18.01 -1.40
C ARG A 93 1.13 17.41 -2.79
N PHE A 94 1.35 16.09 -2.85
CA PHE A 94 1.24 15.26 -4.04
C PHE A 94 0.06 14.31 -3.93
N THR A 95 -0.35 13.78 -5.07
CA THR A 95 -1.44 12.80 -5.15
C THR A 95 -0.97 11.59 -5.96
N ILE A 96 -1.03 10.40 -5.35
CA ILE A 96 -0.82 9.12 -6.04
C ILE A 96 -2.18 8.60 -6.49
N GLY A 97 -2.37 8.51 -7.80
CA GLY A 97 -3.60 8.06 -8.44
C GLY A 97 -3.66 6.55 -8.56
N ASN A 98 -4.74 5.94 -8.03
CA ASN A 98 -5.10 4.56 -8.30
C ASN A 98 -6.02 4.51 -9.53
N ASP A 99 -5.45 4.70 -10.72
CA ASP A 99 -6.22 4.79 -11.95
C ASP A 99 -6.38 3.44 -12.65
N TYR A 100 -5.35 2.60 -12.58
CA TYR A 100 -5.28 1.31 -13.27
C TYR A 100 -5.16 0.11 -12.32
N SER A 101 -5.06 0.34 -11.00
CA SER A 101 -4.96 -0.72 -9.99
C SER A 101 -6.19 -0.77 -9.07
N ARG A 102 -7.37 -0.45 -9.60
CA ARG A 102 -8.64 -0.30 -8.84
C ARG A 102 -9.20 -1.60 -8.26
N THR A 103 -8.61 -2.74 -8.58
CA THR A 103 -8.92 -4.03 -7.93
C THR A 103 -8.40 -4.09 -6.50
N LEU A 104 -7.41 -3.23 -6.16
CA LEU A 104 -6.90 -3.10 -4.82
C LEU A 104 -7.79 -2.17 -3.98
N LYS A 105 -7.96 -2.51 -2.70
CA LYS A 105 -8.45 -1.55 -1.72
C LYS A 105 -7.47 -0.39 -1.60
N LEU A 106 -7.98 0.81 -1.32
CA LEU A 106 -7.16 2.01 -1.37
C LEU A 106 -6.03 2.03 -0.32
N ASP A 107 -6.26 1.44 0.85
CA ASP A 107 -5.23 1.26 1.88
C ASP A 107 -4.16 0.23 1.49
N GLU A 108 -4.55 -0.85 0.80
CA GLU A 108 -3.62 -1.82 0.22
C GLU A 108 -2.78 -1.17 -0.89
N PHE A 109 -3.42 -0.40 -1.76
CA PHE A 109 -2.75 0.40 -2.78
C PHE A 109 -1.75 1.37 -2.13
N ALA A 110 -2.15 2.12 -1.10
CA ALA A 110 -1.27 3.05 -0.41
C ALA A 110 0.00 2.36 0.16
N ARG A 111 -0.15 1.17 0.77
CA ARG A 111 0.97 0.38 1.32
C ARG A 111 1.94 -0.13 0.26
N ARG A 112 1.56 -0.21 -1.00
CA ARG A 112 2.50 -0.51 -2.08
C ARG A 112 3.47 0.64 -2.33
N TYR A 113 3.00 1.88 -2.19
CA TYR A 113 3.78 3.07 -2.55
C TYR A 113 4.42 3.77 -1.35
N ILE A 114 3.83 3.64 -0.16
CA ILE A 114 4.32 4.23 1.09
C ILE A 114 4.86 3.11 1.97
N VAL A 115 6.18 3.07 2.15
CA VAL A 115 6.87 2.08 2.96
C VAL A 115 7.49 2.73 4.19
N ALA A 116 7.52 2.00 5.32
CA ALA A 116 8.09 2.50 6.58
C ALA A 116 9.62 2.48 6.55
N GLU A 117 10.21 1.51 5.84
CA GLU A 117 11.66 1.37 5.75
C GLU A 117 12.20 2.09 4.51
N ASP A 118 13.29 2.82 4.70
CA ASP A 118 14.01 3.46 3.60
C ASP A 118 14.62 2.39 2.65
N PRO A 119 14.22 2.33 1.37
CA PRO A 119 14.77 1.35 0.44
C PRO A 119 16.20 1.66 -0.03
N ARG A 120 16.73 2.87 0.20
CA ARG A 120 18.07 3.28 -0.29
C ARG A 120 19.22 2.41 0.22
N PRO A 121 19.28 1.99 1.50
CA PRO A 121 20.32 1.05 1.96
C PRO A 121 20.26 -0.28 1.22
N LYS A 122 19.05 -0.80 0.94
CA LYS A 122 18.85 -2.02 0.17
C LYS A 122 19.30 -1.85 -1.28
N ILE A 123 18.98 -0.72 -1.91
CA ILE A 123 19.43 -0.40 -3.28
C ILE A 123 20.97 -0.29 -3.32
N ALA A 124 21.58 0.37 -2.33
CA ALA A 124 23.04 0.51 -2.25
C ALA A 124 23.77 -0.84 -2.12
N ALA A 125 23.13 -1.83 -1.51
CA ALA A 125 23.68 -3.19 -1.34
C ALA A 125 23.51 -4.09 -2.59
N LEU A 126 22.79 -3.63 -3.62
CA LEU A 126 22.60 -4.41 -4.86
C LEU A 126 23.94 -4.57 -5.64
N PRO A 127 24.06 -5.64 -6.43
CA PRO A 127 25.18 -5.76 -7.40
C PRO A 127 25.27 -4.50 -8.26
N PRO A 128 26.48 -4.03 -8.61
CA PRO A 128 26.67 -2.73 -9.29
C PRO A 128 25.82 -2.56 -10.57
N ALA A 129 25.72 -3.59 -11.39
CA ALA A 129 24.92 -3.54 -12.63
C ALA A 129 23.42 -3.41 -12.36
N VAL A 130 22.90 -4.12 -11.35
CA VAL A 130 21.48 -4.06 -10.94
C VAL A 130 21.19 -2.70 -10.33
N ARG A 131 22.06 -2.20 -9.45
CA ARG A 131 21.94 -0.86 -8.86
C ARG A 131 21.89 0.22 -9.92
N ALA A 132 22.83 0.21 -10.87
CA ALA A 132 22.86 1.17 -11.97
C ALA A 132 21.58 1.14 -12.82
N ALA A 133 20.99 -0.05 -13.04
CA ALA A 133 19.73 -0.17 -13.75
C ALA A 133 18.55 0.41 -12.93
N VAL A 134 18.49 0.16 -11.61
CA VAL A 134 17.49 0.77 -10.71
C VAL A 134 17.61 2.29 -10.75
N GLU A 135 18.82 2.85 -10.59
CA GLU A 135 19.07 4.29 -10.62
C GLU A 135 18.72 4.92 -12.00
N ALA A 136 18.83 4.15 -13.06
CA ALA A 136 18.48 4.57 -14.42
C ALA A 136 16.99 4.35 -14.77
N PHE A 137 16.14 3.88 -13.85
CA PHE A 137 14.73 3.53 -14.12
C PHE A 137 14.58 2.48 -15.22
N LYS A 138 15.47 1.48 -15.23
CA LYS A 138 15.51 0.41 -16.24
C LYS A 138 15.49 -0.97 -15.60
N VAL A 139 14.99 -1.92 -16.36
CA VAL A 139 15.07 -3.35 -16.04
C VAL A 139 16.39 -3.92 -16.59
N ALA A 140 17.01 -4.84 -15.86
CA ALA A 140 18.19 -5.57 -16.32
C ALA A 140 17.96 -7.09 -16.23
N PRO A 141 18.65 -7.91 -17.05
CA PRO A 141 18.61 -9.35 -16.95
C PRO A 141 18.99 -9.83 -15.53
N GLY A 142 18.35 -10.88 -15.05
CA GLY A 142 18.63 -11.45 -13.74
C GLY A 142 18.04 -10.69 -12.53
N MET A 143 17.40 -9.53 -12.71
CA MET A 143 16.68 -8.84 -11.65
C MET A 143 15.56 -9.73 -11.07
N THR A 144 15.38 -9.68 -9.76
CA THR A 144 14.19 -10.25 -9.11
C THR A 144 12.96 -9.37 -9.35
N ARG A 145 11.76 -9.90 -9.11
CA ARG A 145 10.50 -9.12 -9.15
C ARG A 145 10.56 -7.86 -8.29
N GLU A 146 11.10 -7.98 -7.09
CA GLU A 146 11.28 -6.84 -6.19
C GLU A 146 12.22 -5.78 -6.76
N GLN A 147 13.32 -6.18 -7.39
CA GLN A 147 14.25 -5.26 -8.03
C GLN A 147 13.63 -4.56 -9.25
N VAL A 148 12.75 -5.24 -9.98
CA VAL A 148 11.95 -4.62 -11.05
C VAL A 148 11.00 -3.58 -10.48
N ILE A 149 10.30 -3.88 -9.37
CA ILE A 149 9.43 -2.91 -8.69
C ILE A 149 10.25 -1.70 -8.23
N LEU A 150 11.40 -1.90 -7.58
CA LEU A 150 12.28 -0.80 -7.18
C LEU A 150 12.66 0.10 -8.37
N ALA A 151 12.94 -0.51 -9.53
CA ALA A 151 13.42 0.20 -10.71
C ALA A 151 12.32 0.99 -11.44
N ILE A 152 11.14 0.42 -11.62
CA ILE A 152 10.10 0.97 -12.51
C ILE A 152 8.70 1.00 -11.91
N GLY A 153 8.54 0.72 -10.61
CA GLY A 153 7.26 0.72 -9.92
C GLY A 153 6.47 -0.59 -10.02
N TYR A 154 5.34 -0.65 -9.35
CA TYR A 154 4.44 -1.80 -9.41
C TYR A 154 3.77 -1.92 -10.77
N PRO A 155 3.58 -3.14 -11.30
CA PRO A 155 2.76 -3.35 -12.48
C PRO A 155 1.29 -3.08 -12.15
N MET A 156 0.57 -2.42 -13.07
CA MET A 156 -0.86 -2.11 -12.91
C MET A 156 -1.68 -3.38 -12.80
N THR A 157 -2.60 -3.46 -11.83
CA THR A 157 -3.40 -4.68 -11.63
C THR A 157 -4.45 -4.91 -12.71
N SER A 158 -4.82 -3.90 -13.48
CA SER A 158 -5.67 -4.06 -14.66
C SER A 158 -5.06 -4.96 -15.73
N GLU A 159 -3.73 -4.96 -15.83
CA GLU A 159 -2.96 -5.76 -16.79
C GLU A 159 -2.30 -6.99 -16.12
N ASN A 160 -2.09 -6.92 -14.81
CA ASN A 160 -1.30 -7.90 -14.06
C ASN A 160 -2.04 -8.31 -12.78
N PRO A 161 -2.94 -9.29 -12.85
CA PRO A 161 -3.76 -9.69 -11.69
C PRO A 161 -2.94 -10.36 -10.58
N SER A 162 -1.72 -10.82 -10.87
CA SER A 162 -0.83 -11.49 -9.91
C SER A 162 0.60 -11.01 -10.04
N LEU A 163 1.24 -10.71 -8.91
CA LEU A 163 2.68 -10.43 -8.84
C LEU A 163 3.54 -11.70 -8.99
N GLU A 164 2.93 -12.89 -8.93
CA GLU A 164 3.63 -14.17 -9.14
C GLU A 164 3.59 -14.65 -10.61
N ALA A 165 2.93 -13.90 -11.49
CA ALA A 165 2.84 -14.26 -12.90
C ALA A 165 4.24 -14.37 -13.55
N ALA A 166 4.35 -15.25 -14.55
CA ALA A 166 5.60 -15.44 -15.31
C ALA A 166 5.97 -14.23 -16.17
N GLU A 167 5.02 -13.33 -16.36
CA GLU A 167 5.22 -12.09 -17.11
C GLU A 167 4.46 -10.94 -16.49
N TRP A 168 5.03 -9.74 -16.63
CA TRP A 168 4.37 -8.50 -16.25
C TRP A 168 4.35 -7.55 -17.44
N ARG A 169 3.16 -7.00 -17.73
CA ARG A 169 2.98 -5.97 -18.74
C ARG A 169 3.06 -4.60 -18.12
N TYR A 170 3.86 -3.76 -18.73
CA TYR A 170 4.02 -2.34 -18.42
C TYR A 170 3.80 -1.49 -19.66
N TRP A 171 3.75 -0.20 -19.46
CA TRP A 171 3.58 0.79 -20.51
C TRP A 171 4.59 1.91 -20.30
N LEU A 172 5.42 2.20 -21.31
CA LEU A 172 6.33 3.36 -21.25
C LEU A 172 5.51 4.66 -21.31
N HIS A 173 4.48 4.70 -22.18
CA HIS A 173 3.39 5.65 -22.27
C HIS A 173 2.23 5.00 -23.01
N SER A 174 1.11 5.71 -23.22
CA SER A 174 -0.19 5.15 -23.64
C SER A 174 -0.17 4.18 -24.85
N PHE A 175 0.86 4.21 -25.69
CA PHE A 175 0.93 3.38 -26.91
C PHE A 175 2.17 2.50 -26.99
N ASN A 176 3.02 2.50 -25.97
CA ASN A 176 4.28 1.73 -25.98
C ASN A 176 4.31 0.72 -24.84
N PRO A 177 3.67 -0.44 -25.01
CA PRO A 177 3.72 -1.53 -24.05
C PRO A 177 5.09 -2.23 -24.09
N PHE A 178 5.48 -2.78 -22.95
CA PHE A 178 6.56 -3.74 -22.87
C PHE A 178 6.24 -4.83 -21.86
N VAL A 179 6.80 -6.02 -22.07
CA VAL A 179 6.55 -7.19 -21.22
C VAL A 179 7.87 -7.63 -20.60
N VAL A 180 7.90 -7.68 -19.26
CA VAL A 180 9.01 -8.27 -18.51
C VAL A 180 8.70 -9.74 -18.29
N ARG A 181 9.52 -10.64 -18.82
CA ARG A 181 9.39 -12.10 -18.64
C ARG A 181 10.34 -12.58 -17.58
N PHE A 182 9.82 -13.41 -16.68
CA PHE A 182 10.58 -14.06 -15.62
C PHE A 182 10.82 -15.52 -15.94
N ASP A 183 11.99 -16.02 -15.59
CA ASP A 183 12.34 -17.44 -15.64
C ASP A 183 11.72 -18.22 -14.46
N ALA A 184 11.97 -19.53 -14.42
CA ALA A 184 11.47 -20.41 -13.38
C ALA A 184 11.99 -20.07 -11.96
N SER A 185 13.11 -19.31 -11.87
CA SER A 185 13.67 -18.82 -10.59
C SER A 185 13.10 -17.47 -10.17
N GLY A 186 12.18 -16.88 -10.95
CA GLY A 186 11.57 -15.60 -10.70
C GLY A 186 12.47 -14.41 -11.03
N ARG A 187 13.46 -14.60 -11.91
CA ARG A 187 14.36 -13.56 -12.37
C ARG A 187 14.03 -13.14 -13.79
N VAL A 188 14.30 -11.87 -14.10
CA VAL A 188 14.12 -11.34 -15.45
C VAL A 188 14.96 -12.14 -16.45
N ALA A 189 14.29 -12.85 -17.35
CA ALA A 189 14.88 -13.54 -18.48
C ALA A 189 15.05 -12.59 -19.66
N THR A 190 14.01 -11.81 -19.98
CA THR A 190 13.99 -10.85 -21.10
C THR A 190 12.95 -9.77 -20.91
N VAL A 191 13.08 -8.71 -21.70
CA VAL A 191 12.05 -7.68 -21.88
C VAL A 191 11.71 -7.60 -23.36
N GLU A 192 10.42 -7.64 -23.68
CA GLU A 192 9.91 -7.63 -25.06
C GLU A 192 9.18 -6.31 -25.33
N SER A 193 9.56 -5.63 -26.40
CA SER A 193 8.90 -4.45 -26.95
C SER A 193 9.53 -4.08 -28.30
N ASP A 194 9.11 -2.96 -28.87
CA ASP A 194 9.79 -2.34 -30.00
C ASP A 194 11.21 -1.84 -29.62
N PRO A 195 12.12 -1.69 -30.59
CA PRO A 195 13.53 -1.32 -30.29
C PRO A 195 13.69 0.04 -29.58
N GLU A 196 12.81 1.02 -29.84
CA GLU A 196 12.90 2.34 -29.22
C GLU A 196 12.50 2.25 -27.74
N THR A 197 11.38 1.59 -27.45
CA THR A 197 10.93 1.33 -26.07
C THR A 197 11.99 0.54 -25.30
N LEU A 198 12.54 -0.55 -25.88
CA LEU A 198 13.59 -1.35 -25.24
C LEU A 198 14.82 -0.51 -24.87
N ALA A 199 15.28 0.38 -25.72
CA ALA A 199 16.42 1.25 -25.42
C ALA A 199 16.18 2.14 -24.19
N ARG A 200 14.93 2.44 -23.88
CA ARG A 200 14.52 3.27 -22.73
C ARG A 200 14.29 2.51 -21.44
N VAL A 201 13.77 1.29 -21.53
CA VAL A 201 13.32 0.53 -20.37
C VAL A 201 14.21 -0.63 -19.96
N PHE A 202 15.14 -1.03 -20.81
CA PHE A 202 15.97 -2.23 -20.61
C PHE A 202 17.46 -1.95 -20.76
N VAL A 203 18.28 -2.59 -19.93
CA VAL A 203 19.74 -2.63 -20.02
C VAL A 203 20.13 -3.98 -20.63
N ARG A 204 20.89 -3.97 -21.72
CA ARG A 204 21.40 -5.18 -22.38
C ARG A 204 22.74 -5.62 -21.81
#